data_7b789b2d5b090cfe90b67e4dc3261398
#
_entry.id   7b789b2d5b090cfe90b67e4dc3261398
#
_cell.length_a   1.000
_cell.length_b   1.000
_cell.length_c   1.000
_cell.angle_alpha   90.00
_cell.angle_beta   90.00
_cell.angle_gamma   90.00
#
_symmetry.space_group_name_H-M   'P 1'
#
loop_
_entity.id
_entity.type
_entity.pdbx_description
1 polymer ?
#
loop_
_entity_poly.entity_id
_entity_poly.type
_entity_poly.pdbx_seq_one_letter_code
_entity_poly.pdbx_strand_id
1 'polypeptide(L)'
;KEDFQKELTSLEEKFQEITGQAMPKYYRPPQGKYSVENLQMAKDLGYHTFFWSLAYVDWYQDRQPSKEEAFKKLLGRIHPGAIVLLHSTSSTNAAILDELLTSWEEMGYTFRSIDALAAP
;
A
#
# COMPACT_ATOMS: atom_id res chain seq x y z
N LYS A 1 12.45 5.34 -19.76
CA LYS A 1 11.33 6.30 -19.79
C LYS A 1 10.10 5.70 -20.46
N GLU A 2 10.23 5.24 -21.68
CA GLU A 2 9.12 4.63 -22.42
C GLU A 2 8.58 3.37 -21.77
N ASP A 3 9.46 2.52 -21.21
CA ASP A 3 9.08 1.30 -20.52
C ASP A 3 8.27 1.58 -19.26
N PHE A 4 8.66 2.60 -18.49
CA PHE A 4 7.93 3.02 -17.30
C PHE A 4 6.52 3.49 -17.66
N GLN A 5 6.40 4.34 -18.67
CA GLN A 5 5.10 4.84 -19.13
C GLN A 5 4.24 3.68 -19.64
N LYS A 6 4.82 2.75 -20.37
CA LYS A 6 4.11 1.60 -20.94
C LYS A 6 3.57 0.68 -19.84
N GLU A 7 4.32 0.45 -18.78
CA GLU A 7 3.84 -0.34 -17.64
C GLU A 7 2.57 0.24 -17.05
N LEU A 8 2.55 1.55 -16.83
CA LEU A 8 1.39 2.22 -16.26
C LEU A 8 0.21 2.26 -17.22
N THR A 9 0.44 2.61 -18.49
CA THR A 9 -0.64 2.69 -19.49
C THR A 9 -1.24 1.33 -19.80
N SER A 10 -0.42 0.29 -19.85
CA SER A 10 -0.91 -1.08 -20.06
C SER A 10 -1.84 -1.52 -18.94
N LEU A 11 -1.49 -1.19 -17.71
CA LEU A 11 -2.31 -1.50 -16.55
C LEU A 11 -3.61 -0.70 -16.55
N GLU A 12 -3.56 0.58 -16.90
CA GLU A 12 -4.75 1.43 -17.03
C GLU A 12 -5.73 0.84 -18.03
N GLU A 13 -5.23 0.44 -19.21
CA GLU A 13 -6.04 -0.15 -20.26
C GLU A 13 -6.70 -1.44 -19.79
N LYS A 14 -5.93 -2.30 -19.12
CA LYS A 14 -6.43 -3.57 -18.60
C LYS A 14 -7.49 -3.36 -17.53
N PHE A 15 -7.28 -2.41 -16.64
CA PHE A 15 -8.24 -2.06 -15.60
C PHE A 15 -9.57 -1.59 -16.21
N GLN A 16 -9.51 -0.70 -17.21
CA GLN A 16 -10.69 -0.19 -17.87
C GLN A 16 -11.42 -1.28 -18.66
N GLU A 17 -10.68 -2.17 -19.31
CA GLU A 17 -11.23 -3.31 -20.03
C GLU A 17 -12.05 -4.21 -19.09
N ILE A 18 -11.56 -4.47 -17.90
CA ILE A 18 -12.19 -5.36 -16.93
C ILE A 18 -13.34 -4.69 -16.18
N THR A 19 -13.16 -3.45 -15.74
CA THR A 19 -14.10 -2.76 -14.85
C THR A 19 -15.03 -1.79 -15.54
N GLY A 20 -14.70 -1.36 -16.75
CA GLY A 20 -15.42 -0.30 -17.46
C GLY A 20 -15.19 1.10 -16.88
N GLN A 21 -14.25 1.23 -15.93
CA GLN A 21 -13.96 2.49 -15.26
C GLN A 21 -12.49 2.86 -15.42
N ALA A 22 -12.19 4.16 -15.31
CA ALA A 22 -10.83 4.64 -15.33
C ALA A 22 -10.12 4.21 -14.04
N MET A 23 -8.88 3.76 -14.18
CA MET A 23 -8.06 3.38 -13.03
C MET A 23 -7.68 4.60 -12.21
N PRO A 24 -7.87 4.58 -10.87
CA PRO A 24 -7.33 5.63 -10.03
C PRO A 24 -5.81 5.72 -10.18
N LYS A 25 -5.31 6.96 -10.29
CA LYS A 25 -3.88 7.18 -10.58
C LYS A 25 -3.06 7.29 -9.30
N TYR A 26 -2.91 6.18 -8.60
CA TYR A 26 -2.08 6.04 -7.42
C TYR A 26 -0.95 5.08 -7.72
N TYR A 27 0.26 5.45 -7.33
CA TYR A 27 1.47 4.69 -7.61
C TYR A 27 2.25 4.44 -6.33
N ARG A 28 2.65 3.20 -6.15
CA ARG A 28 3.55 2.79 -5.07
C ARG A 28 4.80 2.19 -5.69
N PRO A 29 5.98 2.79 -5.47
CA PRO A 29 7.22 2.24 -6.02
C PRO A 29 7.46 0.82 -5.52
N PRO A 30 7.65 -0.16 -6.42
CA PRO A 30 7.96 -1.53 -6.02
C PRO A 30 9.19 -1.58 -5.10
N GLN A 31 9.08 -2.30 -4.00
CA GLN A 31 10.13 -2.41 -2.98
C GLN A 31 10.55 -1.07 -2.36
N GLY A 32 9.79 0.00 -2.59
CA GLY A 32 10.16 1.34 -2.14
C GLY A 32 11.34 1.95 -2.88
N LYS A 33 11.77 1.33 -3.97
CA LYS A 33 12.90 1.83 -4.78
C LYS A 33 12.42 2.92 -5.72
N TYR A 34 13.12 4.03 -5.74
CA TYR A 34 12.75 5.17 -6.57
C TYR A 34 13.98 5.96 -7.00
N SER A 35 13.78 6.78 -8.03
CA SER A 35 14.69 7.84 -8.40
C SER A 35 13.87 9.11 -8.56
N VAL A 36 14.51 10.27 -8.47
CA VAL A 36 13.83 11.55 -8.71
C VAL A 36 13.20 11.57 -10.10
N GLU A 37 13.89 11.01 -11.08
CA GLU A 37 13.39 10.92 -12.45
C GLU A 37 12.10 10.08 -12.53
N ASN A 38 12.07 8.91 -11.88
CA ASN A 38 10.88 8.06 -11.88
C ASN A 38 9.69 8.74 -11.18
N LEU A 39 9.94 9.43 -10.07
CA LEU A 39 8.91 10.16 -9.36
C LEU A 39 8.34 11.29 -10.22
N GLN A 40 9.21 12.00 -10.95
CA GLN A 40 8.78 13.06 -11.85
C GLN A 40 7.95 12.49 -13.01
N MET A 41 8.37 11.37 -13.60
CA MET A 41 7.61 10.72 -14.66
C MET A 41 6.21 10.30 -14.19
N ALA A 42 6.10 9.73 -13.00
CA ALA A 42 4.81 9.37 -12.44
C ALA A 42 3.91 10.59 -12.27
N LYS A 43 4.47 11.68 -11.75
CA LYS A 43 3.75 12.94 -11.58
C LYS A 43 3.29 13.50 -12.92
N ASP A 44 4.15 13.49 -13.93
CA ASP A 44 3.83 14.01 -15.27
C ASP A 44 2.70 13.20 -15.93
N LEU A 45 2.55 11.93 -15.57
CA LEU A 45 1.47 11.06 -16.05
C LEU A 45 0.19 11.22 -15.21
N GLY A 46 0.19 12.10 -14.21
CA GLY A 46 -0.96 12.37 -13.37
C GLY A 46 -1.08 11.47 -12.14
N TYR A 47 -0.06 10.71 -11.82
CA TYR A 47 -0.09 9.82 -10.66
C TYR A 47 0.31 10.52 -9.38
N HIS A 48 -0.35 10.13 -8.28
CA HIS A 48 0.09 10.45 -6.92
C HIS A 48 0.92 9.27 -6.41
N THR A 49 2.14 9.55 -6.00
CA THR A 49 3.05 8.53 -5.48
C THR A 49 2.90 8.41 -3.98
N PHE A 50 2.71 7.18 -3.49
CA PHE A 50 2.61 6.90 -2.07
C PHE A 50 3.70 5.92 -1.65
N PHE A 51 4.31 6.21 -0.51
CA PHE A 51 5.15 5.29 0.25
C PHE A 51 4.36 4.83 1.48
N TRP A 52 5.04 4.30 2.44
CA TRP A 52 4.42 3.81 3.67
C TRP A 52 5.29 4.16 4.88
N SER A 53 4.67 4.25 6.04
CA SER A 53 5.36 4.57 7.29
C SER A 53 5.42 3.39 8.25
N LEU A 54 4.64 2.35 8.00
CA LEU A 54 4.60 1.15 8.82
C LEU A 54 4.50 -0.09 7.95
N ALA A 55 5.47 -0.98 8.10
CA ALA A 55 5.47 -2.28 7.45
C ALA A 55 6.28 -3.25 8.31
N TYR A 56 6.17 -4.53 8.03
CA TYR A 56 6.99 -5.55 8.66
C TYR A 56 7.28 -6.67 7.65
N VAL A 57 8.20 -7.56 7.99
CA VAL A 57 8.61 -8.62 7.08
C VAL A 57 7.54 -9.71 7.08
N ASP A 58 6.61 -9.63 6.12
CA ASP A 58 5.47 -10.52 5.98
C ASP A 58 5.44 -11.27 4.64
N TRP A 59 6.43 -11.04 3.78
CA TRP A 59 6.40 -11.52 2.38
C TRP A 59 7.04 -12.89 2.15
N TYR A 60 7.80 -13.43 3.12
CA TYR A 60 8.36 -14.77 2.99
C TYR A 60 7.29 -15.82 3.31
N GLN A 61 6.78 -16.48 2.29
CA GLN A 61 5.68 -17.44 2.48
C GLN A 61 6.09 -18.67 3.29
N ASP A 62 7.36 -19.05 3.23
CA ASP A 62 7.94 -20.19 3.97
C ASP A 62 8.35 -19.84 5.40
N ARG A 63 8.29 -18.56 5.77
CA ARG A 63 8.70 -18.06 7.08
C ARG A 63 7.75 -16.96 7.54
N GLN A 64 6.48 -17.33 7.73
CA GLN A 64 5.49 -16.38 8.18
C GLN A 64 5.68 -16.05 9.67
N PRO A 65 5.61 -14.75 10.04
CA PRO A 65 5.71 -14.37 11.45
C PRO A 65 4.53 -14.94 12.26
N SER A 66 4.73 -15.12 13.55
CA SER A 66 3.66 -15.51 14.46
C SER A 66 2.69 -14.35 14.65
N LYS A 67 1.46 -14.64 15.08
CA LYS A 67 0.48 -13.61 15.43
C LYS A 67 1.04 -12.65 16.47
N GLU A 68 1.69 -13.17 17.50
CA GLU A 68 2.28 -12.38 18.58
C GLU A 68 3.31 -11.41 18.04
N GLU A 69 4.20 -11.88 17.18
CA GLU A 69 5.24 -11.06 16.58
C GLU A 69 4.64 -9.96 15.69
N ALA A 70 3.63 -10.32 14.88
CA ALA A 70 2.94 -9.38 14.03
C ALA A 70 2.25 -8.27 14.86
N PHE A 71 1.50 -8.63 15.88
CA PHE A 71 0.84 -7.67 16.77
C PHE A 71 1.84 -6.79 17.49
N LYS A 72 2.94 -7.36 17.98
CA LYS A 72 3.98 -6.59 18.65
C LYS A 72 4.52 -5.47 17.77
N LYS A 73 4.78 -5.78 16.52
CA LYS A 73 5.31 -4.80 15.54
C LYS A 73 4.24 -3.82 15.09
N LEU A 74 3.06 -4.31 14.74
CA LEU A 74 2.00 -3.46 14.17
C LEU A 74 1.34 -2.57 15.20
N LEU A 75 1.07 -3.07 16.40
CA LEU A 75 0.50 -2.26 17.46
C LEU A 75 1.54 -1.35 18.11
N GLY A 76 2.79 -1.82 18.19
CA GLY A 76 3.86 -1.04 18.80
C GLY A 76 4.37 0.11 17.96
N ARG A 77 4.17 0.08 16.65
CA ARG A 77 4.68 1.08 15.72
C ARG A 77 3.62 2.00 15.14
N ILE A 78 2.35 1.74 15.41
CA ILE A 78 1.26 2.55 14.83
C ILE A 78 1.34 4.00 15.33
N HIS A 79 0.97 4.93 14.49
CA HIS A 79 0.98 6.36 14.81
C HIS A 79 -0.11 7.06 13.99
N PRO A 80 -0.56 8.26 14.43
CA PRO A 80 -1.51 9.04 13.63
C PRO A 80 -0.95 9.36 12.25
N GLY A 81 -1.79 9.26 11.24
CA GLY A 81 -1.40 9.51 9.86
C GLY A 81 -0.60 8.40 9.21
N ALA A 82 -0.54 7.22 9.81
CA ALA A 82 0.22 6.09 9.26
C ALA A 82 -0.36 5.61 7.93
N ILE A 83 0.54 5.32 7.01
CA ILE A 83 0.21 4.54 5.82
C ILE A 83 0.82 3.16 6.03
N VAL A 84 -0.04 2.15 6.11
CA VAL A 84 0.36 0.79 6.49
C VAL A 84 0.44 -0.09 5.26
N LEU A 85 1.56 -0.79 5.10
CA LEU A 85 1.76 -1.75 4.02
C LEU A 85 1.69 -3.17 4.58
N LEU A 86 0.68 -3.92 4.12
CA LEU A 86 0.49 -5.33 4.46
C LEU A 86 0.33 -6.13 3.17
N HIS A 87 1.08 -7.22 3.04
CA HIS A 87 1.01 -8.03 1.84
C HIS A 87 -0.16 -9.02 1.89
N SER A 88 -0.95 -9.06 0.82
CA SER A 88 -2.11 -9.95 0.71
C SER A 88 -1.73 -11.43 0.57
N THR A 89 -0.48 -11.71 0.26
CA THR A 89 0.03 -13.09 0.18
C THR A 89 0.44 -13.66 1.54
N SER A 90 0.35 -12.87 2.60
CA SER A 90 0.72 -13.30 3.96
C SER A 90 -0.44 -14.01 4.64
N SER A 91 -0.23 -15.28 5.01
CA SER A 91 -1.22 -16.03 5.78
C SER A 91 -1.41 -15.45 7.17
N THR A 92 -0.35 -14.91 7.76
CA THR A 92 -0.42 -14.22 9.06
C THR A 92 -1.33 -13.01 8.97
N ASN A 93 -1.16 -12.16 7.95
CA ASN A 93 -2.01 -10.99 7.77
C ASN A 93 -3.48 -11.36 7.60
N ALA A 94 -3.76 -12.41 6.84
CA ALA A 94 -5.13 -12.89 6.66
C ALA A 94 -5.75 -13.34 8.01
N ALA A 95 -4.94 -13.97 8.85
CA ALA A 95 -5.42 -14.48 10.15
C ALA A 95 -5.64 -13.37 11.19
N ILE A 96 -4.88 -12.27 11.12
CA ILE A 96 -4.92 -11.22 12.15
C ILE A 96 -5.69 -9.97 11.76
N LEU A 97 -6.06 -9.81 10.49
CA LEU A 97 -6.53 -8.52 9.97
C LEU A 97 -7.72 -7.95 10.75
N ASP A 98 -8.74 -8.76 10.99
CA ASP A 98 -9.93 -8.33 11.71
C ASP A 98 -9.58 -7.84 13.13
N GLU A 99 -8.85 -8.65 13.87
CA GLU A 99 -8.44 -8.32 15.24
C GLU A 99 -7.51 -7.10 15.25
N LEU A 100 -6.62 -6.98 14.27
CA LEU A 100 -5.71 -5.85 14.15
C LEU A 100 -6.47 -4.54 13.93
N LEU A 101 -7.43 -4.54 12.99
CA LEU A 101 -8.23 -3.35 12.71
C LEU A 101 -9.07 -2.97 13.92
N THR A 102 -9.66 -3.95 14.59
CA THR A 102 -10.44 -3.71 15.83
C THR A 102 -9.54 -3.11 16.92
N SER A 103 -8.34 -3.64 17.10
CA SER A 103 -7.40 -3.12 18.09
C SER A 103 -7.02 -1.68 17.81
N TRP A 104 -6.77 -1.33 16.56
CA TRP A 104 -6.46 0.05 16.19
C TRP A 104 -7.65 0.98 16.41
N GLU A 105 -8.89 0.54 16.13
CA GLU A 105 -10.09 1.31 16.42
C GLU A 105 -10.23 1.56 17.93
N GLU A 106 -9.98 0.53 18.74
CA GLU A 106 -10.01 0.64 20.21
C GLU A 106 -8.96 1.60 20.74
N MET A 107 -7.84 1.74 20.02
CA MET A 107 -6.80 2.71 20.35
C MET A 107 -7.15 4.15 19.91
N GLY A 108 -8.30 4.34 19.26
CA GLY A 108 -8.77 5.65 18.83
C GLY A 108 -8.47 6.02 17.38
N TYR A 109 -7.95 5.10 16.59
CA TYR A 109 -7.66 5.36 15.17
C TYR A 109 -8.90 5.18 14.30
N THR A 110 -8.99 5.97 13.26
CA THR A 110 -9.98 5.81 12.20
C THR A 110 -9.28 5.50 10.89
N PHE A 111 -9.94 4.75 10.01
CA PHE A 111 -9.39 4.36 8.72
C PHE A 111 -9.97 5.24 7.61
N ARG A 112 -9.11 5.67 6.72
CA ARG A 112 -9.52 6.42 5.54
C ARG A 112 -8.78 5.87 4.33
N SER A 113 -9.38 6.02 3.14
CA SER A 113 -8.66 5.68 1.92
C SER A 113 -7.59 6.73 1.64
N ILE A 114 -6.61 6.38 0.82
CA ILE A 114 -5.56 7.33 0.41
C ILE A 114 -6.11 8.47 -0.44
N ASP A 115 -7.33 8.38 -0.93
CA ASP A 115 -8.00 9.50 -1.60
C ASP A 115 -8.02 10.74 -0.73
N ALA A 116 -8.16 10.59 0.58
CA ALA A 116 -8.18 11.70 1.52
C ALA A 116 -6.85 12.46 1.56
N LEU A 117 -5.72 11.76 1.30
CA LEU A 117 -4.40 12.38 1.24
C LEU A 117 -4.13 13.03 -0.11
N ALA A 118 -4.70 12.47 -1.18
CA ALA A 118 -4.53 12.98 -2.53
C ALA A 118 -5.46 14.17 -2.83
N ALA A 119 -6.50 14.38 -2.04
CA ALA A 119 -7.43 15.47 -2.22
C ALA A 119 -6.74 16.83 -2.03
N PRO A 120 -7.03 17.83 -2.87
CA PRO A 120 -6.46 19.17 -2.73
C PRO A 120 -6.94 19.86 -1.46
#